data_420a3803633f9f3759c61228eb61bdba
#
_entry.id   420a3803633f9f3759c61228eb61bdba
#
_cell.length_a   1.000
_cell.length_b   1.000
_cell.length_c   1.000
_cell.angle_alpha   90.00
_cell.angle_beta   90.00
_cell.angle_gamma   90.00
#
_symmetry.space_group_name_H-M   'P 1'
#
loop_
_entity.id
_entity.type
_entity.pdbx_description
1 polymer ?
#
loop_
_entity_poly.entity_id
_entity_poly.type
_entity_poly.pdbx_seq_one_letter_code
_entity_poly.pdbx_strand_id
1 'polypeptide(L)'
;MKKIILIVLLSIGFIQAEEASAKVVYDLTTKNLADFERKVLKAVVANKAHYESKLKELEVTVVIHGGSYRYFTVDPAKTEYKTDKALLADYANLKKRIKSMADTYDVEFLMCGAGMPKHGLKAKDIVSYVKIIPNSTIGLIDRQNEGYAYIPIGD
;
A
#
# COMPACT_ATOMS: atom_id res chain seq x y z
N MET A 1 65.22 13.12 -28.62
CA MET A 1 63.88 12.71 -29.07
C MET A 1 63.15 12.12 -27.87
N LYS A 2 62.24 12.91 -27.24
CA LYS A 2 61.46 12.46 -26.07
C LYS A 2 60.15 11.85 -26.57
N LYS A 3 59.94 10.54 -26.31
CA LYS A 3 58.70 9.83 -26.62
C LYS A 3 57.70 10.15 -25.53
N ILE A 4 56.60 10.88 -25.87
CA ILE A 4 55.47 11.11 -24.99
C ILE A 4 54.57 9.90 -25.11
N ILE A 5 54.42 9.13 -24.03
CA ILE A 5 53.44 8.01 -23.92
C ILE A 5 52.14 8.64 -23.44
N LEU A 6 51.15 8.67 -24.32
CA LEU A 6 49.81 9.10 -24.02
C LEU A 6 49.02 7.94 -23.37
N ILE A 7 48.87 7.96 -22.06
CA ILE A 7 48.03 6.98 -21.34
C ILE A 7 46.57 7.47 -21.41
N VAL A 8 45.78 6.82 -22.27
CA VAL A 8 44.30 7.01 -22.31
C VAL A 8 43.72 6.16 -21.21
N LEU A 9 43.31 6.80 -20.10
CA LEU A 9 42.50 6.19 -19.06
C LEU A 9 41.09 6.03 -19.59
N LEU A 10 40.71 4.82 -20.04
CA LEU A 10 39.29 4.45 -20.26
C LEU A 10 38.62 4.32 -18.89
N SER A 11 37.92 5.33 -18.47
CA SER A 11 36.96 5.24 -17.36
C SER A 11 35.73 4.45 -17.84
N ILE A 12 35.75 3.14 -17.57
CA ILE A 12 34.56 2.29 -17.71
C ILE A 12 33.62 2.69 -16.59
N GLY A 13 32.68 3.61 -16.88
CA GLY A 13 31.56 3.89 -16.02
C GLY A 13 30.70 2.64 -15.94
N PHE A 14 30.74 1.93 -14.81
CA PHE A 14 29.71 0.96 -14.48
C PHE A 14 28.40 1.72 -14.31
N ILE A 15 27.57 1.77 -15.37
CA ILE A 15 26.15 2.09 -15.23
C ILE A 15 25.56 0.85 -14.55
N GLN A 16 25.51 0.87 -13.20
CA GLN A 16 24.58 0.00 -12.49
C GLN A 16 23.19 0.44 -12.92
N ALA A 17 22.58 -0.32 -13.82
CA ALA A 17 21.15 -0.23 -14.04
C ALA A 17 20.53 -0.64 -12.69
N GLU A 18 20.02 0.33 -11.93
CA GLU A 18 19.19 0.10 -10.77
C GLU A 18 18.01 -0.74 -11.30
N GLU A 19 17.97 -2.04 -10.95
CA GLU A 19 16.84 -2.89 -11.35
C GLU A 19 15.60 -2.26 -10.74
N ALA A 20 14.74 -1.70 -11.60
CA ALA A 20 13.54 -1.01 -11.18
C ALA A 20 12.74 -1.90 -10.23
N SER A 21 12.44 -1.41 -9.03
CA SER A 21 11.57 -2.09 -8.08
C SER A 21 10.22 -2.39 -8.75
N ALA A 22 9.66 -3.56 -8.46
CA ALA A 22 8.30 -3.84 -8.87
C ALA A 22 7.34 -3.01 -8.00
N LYS A 23 6.28 -2.43 -8.60
CA LYS A 23 5.37 -1.52 -7.90
C LYS A 23 3.93 -1.91 -8.14
N VAL A 24 3.13 -1.92 -7.10
CA VAL A 24 1.69 -2.24 -7.19
C VAL A 24 0.84 -1.30 -6.35
N VAL A 25 -0.24 -0.80 -6.92
CA VAL A 25 -1.28 -0.08 -6.21
C VAL A 25 -2.57 -0.91 -6.19
N TYR A 26 -3.03 -1.23 -4.99
CA TYR A 26 -4.32 -1.88 -4.76
C TYR A 26 -5.40 -0.84 -4.60
N ASP A 27 -6.43 -0.90 -5.44
CA ASP A 27 -7.64 -0.08 -5.32
C ASP A 27 -8.66 -0.81 -4.44
N LEU A 28 -8.63 -0.51 -3.13
CA LEU A 28 -9.36 -1.26 -2.12
C LEU A 28 -10.73 -0.64 -1.83
N THR A 29 -11.78 -1.33 -2.27
CA THR A 29 -13.18 -0.90 -2.07
C THR A 29 -14.05 -1.93 -1.36
N THR A 30 -13.61 -3.18 -1.26
CA THR A 30 -14.43 -4.29 -0.74
C THR A 30 -14.85 -4.10 0.72
N LYS A 31 -16.09 -4.44 1.01
CA LYS A 31 -16.62 -4.62 2.38
C LYS A 31 -16.54 -6.07 2.86
N ASN A 32 -16.16 -7.00 1.98
CA ASN A 32 -15.99 -8.41 2.30
C ASN A 32 -14.67 -8.65 3.04
N LEU A 33 -14.75 -8.97 4.33
CA LEU A 33 -13.58 -9.18 5.18
C LEU A 33 -12.70 -10.33 4.68
N ALA A 34 -13.30 -11.44 4.24
CA ALA A 34 -12.54 -12.59 3.75
C ALA A 34 -11.74 -12.27 2.47
N ASP A 35 -12.31 -11.46 1.58
CA ASP A 35 -11.62 -10.97 0.39
C ASP A 35 -10.48 -10.00 0.74
N PHE A 36 -10.70 -9.08 1.66
CA PHE A 36 -9.65 -8.20 2.17
C PHE A 36 -8.48 -8.99 2.77
N GLU A 37 -8.78 -9.95 3.64
CA GLU A 37 -7.76 -10.80 4.25
C GLU A 37 -6.98 -11.62 3.23
N ARG A 38 -7.68 -12.21 2.26
CA ARG A 38 -7.08 -13.07 1.25
C ARG A 38 -6.30 -12.28 0.19
N LYS A 39 -6.94 -11.24 -0.39
CA LYS A 39 -6.40 -10.51 -1.54
C LYS A 39 -5.41 -9.42 -1.15
N VAL A 40 -5.46 -8.92 0.10
CA VAL A 40 -4.53 -7.89 0.59
C VAL A 40 -3.59 -8.49 1.64
N LEU A 41 -4.09 -8.84 2.83
CA LEU A 41 -3.19 -9.19 3.93
C LEU A 41 -2.31 -10.42 3.66
N LYS A 42 -2.87 -11.47 3.04
CA LYS A 42 -2.10 -12.68 2.69
C LYS A 42 -1.34 -12.54 1.38
N ALA A 43 -2.00 -12.00 0.34
CA ALA A 43 -1.41 -11.93 -0.99
C ALA A 43 -0.22 -10.97 -1.04
N VAL A 44 -0.28 -9.81 -0.36
CA VAL A 44 0.84 -8.86 -0.33
C VAL A 44 2.08 -9.50 0.30
N VAL A 45 1.94 -10.21 1.42
CA VAL A 45 3.06 -10.92 2.08
C VAL A 45 3.68 -11.94 1.14
N ALA A 46 2.84 -12.76 0.48
CA ALA A 46 3.31 -13.78 -0.47
C ALA A 46 3.99 -13.16 -1.70
N ASN A 47 3.45 -12.05 -2.22
CA ASN A 47 4.02 -11.35 -3.36
C ASN A 47 5.37 -10.70 -2.99
N LYS A 48 5.48 -10.04 -1.83
CA LYS A 48 6.76 -9.48 -1.36
C LYS A 48 7.82 -10.59 -1.23
N ALA A 49 7.50 -11.72 -0.60
CA ALA A 49 8.40 -12.85 -0.48
C ALA A 49 8.83 -13.42 -1.87
N HIS A 50 7.92 -13.45 -2.84
CA HIS A 50 8.25 -13.86 -4.22
C HIS A 50 9.27 -12.92 -4.88
N TYR A 51 9.08 -11.60 -4.77
CA TYR A 51 10.04 -10.64 -5.35
C TYR A 51 11.38 -10.67 -4.60
N GLU A 52 11.36 -10.74 -3.27
CA GLU A 52 12.55 -10.86 -2.44
C GLU A 52 13.39 -12.11 -2.80
N SER A 53 12.75 -13.25 -3.06
CA SER A 53 13.45 -14.47 -3.53
C SER A 53 14.17 -14.28 -4.86
N LYS A 54 13.86 -13.23 -5.61
CA LYS A 54 14.50 -12.82 -6.86
C LYS A 54 15.45 -11.62 -6.69
N LEU A 55 15.76 -11.27 -5.44
CA LEU A 55 16.56 -10.09 -5.09
C LEU A 55 15.97 -8.77 -5.60
N LYS A 56 14.63 -8.70 -5.71
CA LYS A 56 13.89 -7.51 -6.11
C LYS A 56 12.99 -7.04 -4.97
N GLU A 57 12.79 -5.74 -4.88
CA GLU A 57 11.80 -5.17 -3.98
C GLU A 57 10.43 -5.07 -4.65
N LEU A 58 9.35 -5.24 -3.86
CA LEU A 58 7.99 -4.92 -4.27
C LEU A 58 7.48 -3.75 -3.42
N GLU A 59 7.36 -2.58 -4.03
CA GLU A 59 6.67 -1.44 -3.43
C GLU A 59 5.15 -1.64 -3.50
N VAL A 60 4.47 -1.43 -2.38
CA VAL A 60 3.02 -1.66 -2.27
C VAL A 60 2.33 -0.44 -1.70
N THR A 61 1.37 0.09 -2.44
CA THR A 61 0.43 1.10 -1.96
C THR A 61 -0.99 0.55 -2.00
N VAL A 62 -1.78 0.85 -0.97
CA VAL A 62 -3.21 0.50 -0.89
C VAL A 62 -4.02 1.80 -0.81
N VAL A 63 -4.84 2.06 -1.82
CA VAL A 63 -5.76 3.21 -1.84
C VAL A 63 -7.12 2.76 -1.31
N ILE A 64 -7.56 3.36 -0.20
CA ILE A 64 -8.71 2.96 0.60
C ILE A 64 -9.89 3.86 0.31
N HIS A 65 -11.03 3.28 -0.13
CA HIS A 65 -12.29 3.99 -0.26
C HIS A 65 -13.50 3.02 -0.28
N GLY A 66 -14.71 3.51 -0.54
CA GLY A 66 -15.91 2.68 -0.62
C GLY A 66 -16.21 1.92 0.69
N GLY A 67 -16.37 0.59 0.60
CA GLY A 67 -16.70 -0.25 1.75
C GLY A 67 -15.54 -0.50 2.71
N SER A 68 -14.31 -0.23 2.31
CA SER A 68 -13.10 -0.64 3.03
C SER A 68 -12.67 0.28 4.18
N TYR A 69 -13.26 1.48 4.33
CA TYR A 69 -12.98 2.38 5.46
C TYR A 69 -13.06 1.68 6.82
N ARG A 70 -13.99 0.71 6.96
CA ARG A 70 -14.27 -0.05 8.19
C ARG A 70 -13.06 -0.75 8.78
N TYR A 71 -12.10 -1.15 7.96
CA TYR A 71 -10.91 -1.89 8.41
C TYR A 71 -9.84 -0.99 9.04
N PHE A 72 -9.93 0.33 8.82
CA PHE A 72 -8.89 1.28 9.18
C PHE A 72 -9.32 2.30 10.24
N THR A 73 -10.42 2.03 10.96
CA THR A 73 -10.86 2.89 12.06
C THR A 73 -10.08 2.59 13.34
N VAL A 74 -9.97 3.57 14.24
CA VAL A 74 -9.38 3.36 15.57
C VAL A 74 -10.24 2.41 16.38
N ASP A 75 -11.56 2.61 16.35
CA ASP A 75 -12.56 1.82 17.06
C ASP A 75 -13.86 1.75 16.25
N PRO A 76 -14.12 0.66 15.50
CA PRO A 76 -15.32 0.55 14.67
C PRO A 76 -16.61 0.54 15.49
N ALA A 77 -16.57 0.14 16.78
CA ALA A 77 -17.75 0.15 17.63
C ALA A 77 -18.28 1.58 17.93
N LYS A 78 -17.46 2.61 17.71
CA LYS A 78 -17.82 4.02 17.86
C LYS A 78 -18.15 4.71 16.53
N THR A 79 -18.26 3.96 15.45
CA THR A 79 -18.57 4.45 14.10
C THR A 79 -19.89 3.86 13.58
N GLU A 80 -20.24 4.13 12.34
CA GLU A 80 -21.37 3.49 11.67
C GLU A 80 -21.25 1.95 11.60
N TYR A 81 -20.03 1.41 11.75
CA TYR A 81 -19.73 -0.02 11.69
C TYR A 81 -20.02 -0.78 13.00
N LYS A 82 -20.58 -0.13 13.99
CA LYS A 82 -20.92 -0.73 15.33
C LYS A 82 -21.84 -1.95 15.28
N THR A 83 -22.55 -2.14 14.18
CA THR A 83 -23.45 -3.30 13.98
C THR A 83 -22.81 -4.41 13.15
N ASP A 84 -21.60 -4.23 12.63
CA ASP A 84 -20.88 -5.23 11.85
C ASP A 84 -20.25 -6.28 12.80
N LYS A 85 -21.05 -7.29 13.17
CA LYS A 85 -20.63 -8.35 14.09
C LYS A 85 -19.41 -9.12 13.61
N ALA A 86 -19.30 -9.38 12.30
CA ALA A 86 -18.18 -10.12 11.73
C ALA A 86 -16.88 -9.32 11.87
N LEU A 87 -16.92 -8.02 11.59
CA LEU A 87 -15.77 -7.14 11.78
C LEU A 87 -15.39 -7.05 13.26
N LEU A 88 -16.35 -6.84 14.14
CA LEU A 88 -16.10 -6.62 15.58
C LEU A 88 -15.58 -7.86 16.30
N ALA A 89 -15.93 -9.05 15.84
CA ALA A 89 -15.58 -10.32 16.49
C ALA A 89 -14.07 -10.51 16.68
N ASP A 90 -13.26 -10.04 15.72
CA ASP A 90 -11.80 -10.20 15.79
C ASP A 90 -11.06 -8.91 15.37
N TYR A 91 -11.67 -7.76 15.56
CA TYR A 91 -11.10 -6.48 15.12
C TYR A 91 -9.71 -6.19 15.73
N ALA A 92 -9.50 -6.55 16.98
CA ALA A 92 -8.22 -6.32 17.64
C ALA A 92 -7.06 -7.08 16.96
N ASN A 93 -7.29 -8.31 16.52
CA ASN A 93 -6.32 -9.08 15.76
C ASN A 93 -6.17 -8.55 14.33
N LEU A 94 -7.28 -8.26 13.65
CA LEU A 94 -7.28 -7.65 12.31
C LEU A 94 -6.44 -6.37 12.31
N LYS A 95 -6.66 -5.48 13.27
CA LYS A 95 -5.91 -4.21 13.41
C LYS A 95 -4.42 -4.42 13.59
N LYS A 96 -4.00 -5.43 14.39
CA LYS A 96 -2.58 -5.78 14.55
C LYS A 96 -1.97 -6.24 13.23
N ARG A 97 -2.69 -7.07 12.47
CA ARG A 97 -2.23 -7.57 11.17
C ARG A 97 -2.12 -6.45 10.14
N ILE A 98 -3.09 -5.55 10.07
CA ILE A 98 -3.01 -4.37 9.19
C ILE A 98 -1.83 -3.48 9.60
N LYS A 99 -1.63 -3.24 10.90
CA LYS A 99 -0.49 -2.47 11.39
C LYS A 99 0.84 -3.10 10.99
N SER A 100 0.95 -4.43 11.07
CA SER A 100 2.14 -5.16 10.63
C SER A 100 2.41 -4.97 9.13
N MET A 101 1.37 -4.80 8.30
CA MET A 101 1.59 -4.49 6.88
C MET A 101 2.32 -3.16 6.69
N ALA A 102 1.99 -2.14 7.50
CA ALA A 102 2.69 -0.85 7.46
C ALA A 102 4.10 -0.95 8.08
N ASP A 103 4.22 -1.53 9.28
CA ASP A 103 5.45 -1.46 10.07
C ASP A 103 6.53 -2.46 9.61
N THR A 104 6.12 -3.64 9.12
CA THR A 104 7.03 -4.76 8.81
C THR A 104 7.19 -4.98 7.31
N TYR A 105 6.10 -4.77 6.57
CA TYR A 105 6.08 -5.01 5.12
C TYR A 105 6.14 -3.72 4.30
N ASP A 106 6.30 -2.57 4.94
CA ASP A 106 6.42 -1.25 4.29
C ASP A 106 5.30 -1.01 3.26
N VAL A 107 4.06 -1.30 3.66
CA VAL A 107 2.88 -1.02 2.84
C VAL A 107 2.37 0.38 3.13
N GLU A 108 2.30 1.21 2.11
CA GLU A 108 1.71 2.54 2.21
C GLU A 108 0.17 2.45 2.12
N PHE A 109 -0.52 3.08 3.07
CA PHE A 109 -1.97 3.17 3.11
C PHE A 109 -2.43 4.61 2.86
N LEU A 110 -3.19 4.83 1.78
CA LEU A 110 -3.74 6.11 1.37
C LEU A 110 -5.27 6.07 1.45
N MET A 111 -5.88 6.90 2.27
CA MET A 111 -7.33 6.93 2.44
C MET A 111 -7.97 8.13 1.75
N CYS A 112 -9.02 7.89 0.99
CA CYS A 112 -9.82 8.90 0.33
C CYS A 112 -10.52 9.82 1.35
N GLY A 113 -10.03 11.05 1.51
CA GLY A 113 -10.62 12.04 2.43
C GLY A 113 -12.02 12.50 2.00
N ALA A 114 -12.26 12.61 0.68
CA ALA A 114 -13.56 13.03 0.15
C ALA A 114 -14.72 12.09 0.51
N GLY A 115 -14.44 10.79 0.70
CA GLY A 115 -15.47 9.82 1.06
C GLY A 115 -15.75 9.74 2.58
N MET A 116 -14.82 10.17 3.43
CA MET A 116 -14.94 10.04 4.89
C MET A 116 -16.22 10.66 5.49
N PRO A 117 -16.67 11.87 5.09
CA PRO A 117 -17.88 12.47 5.64
C PRO A 117 -19.14 11.64 5.39
N LYS A 118 -19.22 10.94 4.24
CA LYS A 118 -20.36 10.05 3.92
C LYS A 118 -20.48 8.89 4.91
N HIS A 119 -19.34 8.49 5.52
CA HIS A 119 -19.26 7.43 6.54
C HIS A 119 -19.21 8.00 7.97
N GLY A 120 -19.48 9.30 8.16
CA GLY A 120 -19.41 9.96 9.45
C GLY A 120 -18.03 9.96 10.10
N LEU A 121 -16.97 9.73 9.31
CA LEU A 121 -15.60 9.61 9.79
C LEU A 121 -14.85 10.94 9.76
N LYS A 122 -14.00 11.14 10.76
CA LYS A 122 -13.07 12.27 10.89
C LYS A 122 -11.65 11.71 10.95
N ALA A 123 -10.64 12.55 10.73
CA ALA A 123 -9.23 12.13 10.79
C ALA A 123 -8.86 11.42 12.10
N LYS A 124 -9.40 11.85 13.24
CA LYS A 124 -9.16 11.21 14.55
C LYS A 124 -9.73 9.79 14.68
N ASP A 125 -10.65 9.42 13.82
CA ASP A 125 -11.29 8.09 13.83
C ASP A 125 -10.48 7.07 12.99
N ILE A 126 -9.46 7.53 12.27
CA ILE A 126 -8.60 6.72 11.41
C ILE A 126 -7.30 6.38 12.12
N VAL A 127 -6.80 5.16 11.93
CA VAL A 127 -5.54 4.71 12.50
C VAL A 127 -4.36 5.52 11.97
N SER A 128 -3.36 5.80 12.81
CA SER A 128 -2.31 6.80 12.56
C SER A 128 -1.34 6.45 11.43
N TYR A 129 -1.24 5.18 11.05
CA TYR A 129 -0.39 4.72 9.95
C TYR A 129 -1.05 4.85 8.56
N VAL A 130 -2.25 5.40 8.48
CA VAL A 130 -2.96 5.70 7.23
C VAL A 130 -2.85 7.18 6.92
N LYS A 131 -2.38 7.52 5.73
CA LYS A 131 -2.32 8.89 5.22
C LYS A 131 -3.64 9.25 4.53
N ILE A 132 -4.26 10.33 4.96
CA ILE A 132 -5.47 10.83 4.31
C ILE A 132 -5.05 11.70 3.12
N ILE A 133 -5.57 11.38 1.94
CA ILE A 133 -5.35 12.10 0.68
C ILE A 133 -6.66 12.78 0.21
N PRO A 134 -6.62 13.77 -0.69
CA PRO A 134 -7.82 14.48 -1.12
C PRO A 134 -8.92 13.55 -1.62
N ASN A 135 -8.61 12.62 -2.52
CA ASN A 135 -9.53 11.57 -2.97
C ASN A 135 -8.78 10.38 -3.56
N SER A 136 -9.47 9.24 -3.68
CA SER A 136 -8.89 7.99 -4.21
C SER A 136 -8.40 8.11 -5.65
N THR A 137 -9.12 8.84 -6.50
CA THR A 137 -8.75 9.00 -7.91
C THR A 137 -7.37 9.65 -8.05
N ILE A 138 -7.07 10.71 -7.27
CA ILE A 138 -5.75 11.34 -7.25
C ILE A 138 -4.69 10.33 -6.83
N GLY A 139 -4.92 9.62 -5.71
CA GLY A 139 -3.96 8.62 -5.25
C GLY A 139 -3.67 7.52 -6.28
N LEU A 140 -4.70 7.06 -6.99
CA LEU A 140 -4.55 6.05 -8.04
C LEU A 140 -3.83 6.59 -9.29
N ILE A 141 -4.13 7.82 -9.71
CA ILE A 141 -3.46 8.47 -10.85
C ILE A 141 -1.97 8.65 -10.54
N ASP A 142 -1.65 9.23 -9.38
CA ASP A 142 -0.28 9.52 -8.99
C ASP A 142 0.56 8.24 -8.96
N ARG A 143 0.06 7.17 -8.33
CA ARG A 143 0.77 5.89 -8.26
C ARG A 143 0.95 5.24 -9.64
N GLN A 144 -0.07 5.27 -10.50
CA GLN A 144 0.08 4.72 -11.86
C GLN A 144 1.08 5.53 -12.70
N ASN A 145 1.12 6.87 -12.55
CA ASN A 145 2.13 7.72 -13.20
C ASN A 145 3.56 7.44 -12.68
N GLU A 146 3.69 6.97 -11.43
CA GLU A 146 4.96 6.52 -10.85
C GLU A 146 5.32 5.07 -11.24
N GLY A 147 4.55 4.45 -12.13
CA GLY A 147 4.82 3.11 -12.67
C GLY A 147 4.22 1.96 -11.85
N TYR A 148 3.29 2.21 -10.94
CA TYR A 148 2.59 1.16 -10.20
C TYR A 148 1.59 0.41 -11.07
N ALA A 149 1.65 -0.93 -11.04
CA ALA A 149 0.62 -1.78 -11.62
C ALA A 149 -0.69 -1.65 -10.81
N TYR A 150 -1.82 -1.43 -11.49
CA TYR A 150 -3.13 -1.28 -10.84
C TYR A 150 -3.81 -2.63 -10.61
N ILE A 151 -4.26 -2.90 -9.39
CA ILE A 151 -5.03 -4.10 -9.03
C ILE A 151 -6.29 -3.71 -8.25
N PRO A 152 -7.50 -3.92 -8.81
CA PRO A 152 -8.75 -3.64 -8.12
C PRO A 152 -9.09 -4.74 -7.10
N ILE A 153 -9.54 -4.33 -5.90
CA ILE A 153 -10.04 -5.20 -4.83
C ILE A 153 -11.45 -4.74 -4.44
N GLY A 154 -12.41 -5.11 -5.25
CA GLY A 154 -13.84 -4.87 -5.04
C GLY A 154 -14.60 -6.11 -4.57
N ASP A 155 -15.93 -5.92 -4.35
CA ASP A 155 -16.92 -6.98 -4.09
C ASP A 155 -17.28 -7.71 -5.40
#